data_dfbdc43548e4137dcef4f1922d7967c6
#
_entry.id   dfbdc43548e4137dcef4f1922d7967c6
#
_cell.length_a   1.000
_cell.length_b   1.000
_cell.length_c   1.000
_cell.angle_alpha   90.00
_cell.angle_beta   90.00
_cell.angle_gamma   90.00
#
_symmetry.space_group_name_H-M   'P 1'
#
loop_
_entity.id
_entity.type
_entity.pdbx_description
1 polymer ?
#
loop_
_entity_poly.entity_id
_entity_poly.type
_entity_poly.pdbx_seq_one_letter_code
_entity_poly.pdbx_strand_id
1 'polypeptide(L)'
;MRTRMATIGMVLAILTGTSSAQAPGAAAPAFTINDTAGKPVALADFKGKYVVLEWTNPECPFVQKHYVSKNMQGLQKEWSERGVVWLSINSTNANHSEFKTGPEMANWMRAQGSGQKATLLDSSSATGRAYAAKTTPQMFVIDPQGRVVYAGA
;
A
#
# COMPACT_ATOMS: atom_id res chain seq x y z
N MET A 1 -59.40 -18.58 -29.90
CA MET A 1 -57.94 -18.83 -29.95
C MET A 1 -57.20 -17.62 -29.38
N ARG A 2 -56.65 -17.73 -28.18
CA ARG A 2 -55.89 -16.63 -27.51
C ARG A 2 -54.42 -17.02 -27.52
N THR A 3 -53.65 -16.33 -28.35
CA THR A 3 -52.18 -16.52 -28.47
C THR A 3 -51.50 -15.81 -27.30
N ARG A 4 -50.81 -16.56 -26.43
CA ARG A 4 -49.99 -16.02 -25.34
C ARG A 4 -48.59 -15.74 -25.91
N MET A 5 -48.21 -14.47 -25.99
CA MET A 5 -46.82 -14.07 -26.25
C MET A 5 -46.01 -14.24 -24.95
N ALA A 6 -45.02 -15.11 -24.99
CA ALA A 6 -44.02 -15.27 -23.93
C ALA A 6 -42.91 -14.25 -24.14
N THR A 7 -42.74 -13.36 -23.17
CA THR A 7 -41.63 -12.40 -23.13
C THR A 7 -40.42 -13.10 -22.52
N ILE A 8 -39.40 -13.36 -23.33
CA ILE A 8 -38.12 -13.88 -22.85
C ILE A 8 -37.33 -12.70 -22.32
N GLY A 9 -37.22 -12.60 -20.98
CA GLY A 9 -36.37 -11.65 -20.31
C GLY A 9 -34.89 -12.08 -20.43
N MET A 10 -34.10 -11.30 -21.14
CA MET A 10 -32.63 -11.47 -21.25
C MET A 10 -31.98 -10.93 -19.98
N VAL A 11 -31.54 -11.82 -19.09
CA VAL A 11 -30.76 -11.49 -17.93
C VAL A 11 -29.31 -11.19 -18.37
N LEU A 12 -28.94 -9.90 -18.37
CA LEU A 12 -27.57 -9.48 -18.61
C LEU A 12 -26.75 -9.75 -17.36
N ALA A 13 -25.99 -10.84 -17.34
CA ALA A 13 -25.04 -11.14 -16.27
C ALA A 13 -23.87 -10.15 -16.36
N ILE A 14 -23.82 -9.18 -15.46
CA ILE A 14 -22.65 -8.30 -15.29
C ILE A 14 -21.57 -9.14 -14.63
N LEU A 15 -20.59 -9.60 -15.41
CA LEU A 15 -19.36 -10.17 -14.91
C LEU A 15 -18.54 -9.04 -14.23
N THR A 16 -18.67 -8.89 -12.93
CA THR A 16 -17.75 -8.08 -12.14
C THR A 16 -16.42 -8.81 -12.07
N GLY A 17 -15.55 -8.56 -13.02
CA GLY A 17 -14.18 -9.03 -12.97
C GLY A 17 -13.49 -8.45 -11.75
N THR A 18 -13.10 -9.28 -10.78
CA THR A 18 -12.22 -8.90 -9.67
C THR A 18 -10.84 -8.63 -10.24
N SER A 19 -10.56 -7.37 -10.59
CA SER A 19 -9.21 -6.95 -10.98
C SER A 19 -8.30 -7.14 -9.76
N SER A 20 -7.24 -7.95 -9.92
CA SER A 20 -6.24 -8.09 -8.87
C SER A 20 -5.58 -6.74 -8.62
N ALA A 21 -5.57 -6.27 -7.37
CA ALA A 21 -4.91 -5.02 -6.98
C ALA A 21 -3.40 -4.97 -7.31
N GLN A 22 -2.82 -6.11 -7.67
CA GLN A 22 -1.41 -6.23 -8.10
C GLN A 22 -1.24 -6.06 -9.62
N ALA A 23 -2.31 -6.08 -10.40
CA ALA A 23 -2.19 -5.97 -11.85
C ALA A 23 -1.90 -4.51 -12.23
N PRO A 24 -0.87 -4.22 -13.04
CA PRO A 24 -0.67 -2.89 -13.60
C PRO A 24 -1.93 -2.40 -14.31
N GLY A 25 -2.35 -1.16 -14.00
CA GLY A 25 -3.59 -0.55 -14.49
C GLY A 25 -4.82 -0.77 -13.61
N ALA A 26 -4.78 -1.68 -12.62
CA ALA A 26 -5.86 -1.84 -11.64
C ALA A 26 -5.98 -0.62 -10.72
N ALA A 27 -7.21 -0.31 -10.28
CA ALA A 27 -7.42 0.71 -9.26
C ALA A 27 -6.72 0.31 -7.96
N ALA A 28 -5.96 1.24 -7.38
CA ALA A 28 -5.32 1.02 -6.09
C ALA A 28 -6.38 0.92 -4.99
N PRO A 29 -6.34 -0.11 -4.13
CA PRO A 29 -7.24 -0.21 -2.99
C PRO A 29 -7.16 1.03 -2.10
N ALA A 30 -8.31 1.65 -1.81
CA ALA A 30 -8.38 2.77 -0.89
C ALA A 30 -8.04 2.30 0.54
N PHE A 31 -7.38 3.17 1.28
CA PHE A 31 -7.12 2.95 2.71
C PHE A 31 -7.16 4.28 3.49
N THR A 32 -7.41 4.17 4.77
CA THR A 32 -7.12 5.19 5.78
C THR A 32 -6.48 4.48 6.95
N ILE A 33 -5.22 4.79 7.24
CA ILE A 33 -4.41 4.14 8.28
C ILE A 33 -3.76 5.23 9.14
N ASN A 34 -3.63 4.99 10.43
CA ASN A 34 -2.93 5.91 11.31
C ASN A 34 -1.41 5.83 11.09
N ASP A 35 -0.76 6.97 11.09
CA ASP A 35 0.70 7.05 11.15
C ASP A 35 1.22 6.71 12.56
N THR A 36 2.55 6.75 12.72
CA THR A 36 3.22 6.46 14.00
C THR A 36 2.88 7.44 15.13
N ALA A 37 2.29 8.58 14.82
CA ALA A 37 1.79 9.56 15.79
C ALA A 37 0.28 9.44 16.06
N GLY A 38 -0.40 8.46 15.43
CA GLY A 38 -1.84 8.25 15.55
C GLY A 38 -2.68 9.14 14.63
N LYS A 39 -2.07 9.88 13.71
CA LYS A 39 -2.78 10.74 12.77
C LYS A 39 -3.28 9.90 11.57
N PRO A 40 -4.57 9.98 11.19
CA PRO A 40 -5.08 9.28 10.02
C PRO A 40 -4.46 9.84 8.73
N VAL A 41 -4.08 8.93 7.85
CA VAL A 41 -3.53 9.20 6.51
C VAL A 41 -4.31 8.37 5.51
N ALA A 42 -4.95 9.01 4.55
CA ALA A 42 -5.68 8.34 3.49
C ALA A 42 -4.90 8.38 2.16
N LEU A 43 -5.01 7.33 1.35
CA LEU A 43 -4.46 7.36 -0.01
C LEU A 43 -5.04 8.53 -0.82
N ALA A 44 -6.31 8.87 -0.59
CA ALA A 44 -7.01 9.96 -1.26
C ALA A 44 -6.39 11.35 -1.01
N ASP A 45 -5.64 11.53 0.10
CA ASP A 45 -4.95 12.79 0.42
C ASP A 45 -3.86 13.14 -0.60
N PHE A 46 -3.44 12.16 -1.40
CA PHE A 46 -2.37 12.28 -2.38
C PHE A 46 -2.84 12.19 -3.83
N LYS A 47 -4.14 12.36 -4.07
CA LYS A 47 -4.70 12.37 -5.43
C LYS A 47 -3.96 13.37 -6.32
N GLY A 48 -3.68 12.98 -7.55
CA GLY A 48 -2.94 13.81 -8.51
C GLY A 48 -1.41 13.72 -8.37
N LYS A 49 -0.90 12.89 -7.46
CA LYS A 49 0.55 12.62 -7.29
C LYS A 49 0.87 11.17 -7.53
N TYR A 50 2.12 10.88 -7.88
CA TYR A 50 2.65 9.53 -7.75
C TYR A 50 2.85 9.20 -6.28
N VAL A 51 2.44 7.98 -5.89
CA VAL A 51 2.61 7.47 -4.53
C VAL A 51 3.38 6.15 -4.58
N VAL A 52 4.44 6.05 -3.80
CA VAL A 52 5.13 4.79 -3.53
C VAL A 52 4.64 4.28 -2.18
N LEU A 53 4.17 3.03 -2.16
CA LEU A 53 3.91 2.28 -0.93
C LEU A 53 5.02 1.27 -0.74
N GLU A 54 5.72 1.34 0.38
CA GLU A 54 6.77 0.40 0.79
C GLU A 54 6.25 -0.42 1.97
N TRP A 55 5.94 -1.70 1.75
CA TRP A 55 5.73 -2.61 2.88
C TRP A 55 7.06 -2.92 3.54
N THR A 56 7.14 -2.68 4.84
CA THR A 56 8.39 -2.77 5.60
C THR A 56 8.19 -3.42 6.97
N ASN A 57 9.22 -4.14 7.43
CA ASN A 57 9.32 -4.68 8.78
C ASN A 57 10.78 -4.55 9.25
N PRO A 58 11.06 -3.87 10.38
CA PRO A 58 12.40 -3.72 10.95
C PRO A 58 13.15 -5.03 11.18
N GLU A 59 12.44 -6.11 11.48
CA GLU A 59 13.03 -7.42 11.76
C GLU A 59 13.34 -8.23 10.49
N CYS A 60 12.87 -7.77 9.32
CA CYS A 60 13.11 -8.46 8.06
C CYS A 60 14.56 -8.24 7.57
N PRO A 61 15.36 -9.32 7.37
CA PRO A 61 16.75 -9.19 6.92
C PRO A 61 16.89 -8.47 5.56
N PHE A 62 15.93 -8.65 4.67
CA PHE A 62 15.93 -7.97 3.37
C PHE A 62 15.67 -6.46 3.50
N VAL A 63 14.76 -6.06 4.40
CA VAL A 63 14.55 -4.65 4.74
C VAL A 63 15.83 -4.07 5.33
N GLN A 64 16.41 -4.73 6.33
CA GLN A 64 17.66 -4.30 6.97
C GLN A 64 18.78 -4.11 5.93
N LYS A 65 18.95 -5.05 5.01
CA LYS A 65 19.95 -4.95 3.92
C LYS A 65 19.80 -3.66 3.12
N HIS A 66 18.57 -3.29 2.72
CA HIS A 66 18.31 -2.07 1.94
C HIS A 66 18.54 -0.79 2.75
N TYR A 67 18.23 -0.80 4.05
CA TYR A 67 18.45 0.36 4.91
C TYR A 67 19.92 0.51 5.33
N VAL A 68 20.62 -0.58 5.65
CA VAL A 68 22.07 -0.56 5.96
C VAL A 68 22.89 -0.07 4.77
N SER A 69 22.57 -0.53 3.57
CA SER A 69 23.24 -0.08 2.33
C SER A 69 22.87 1.33 1.89
N LYS A 70 21.97 2.02 2.60
CA LYS A 70 21.42 3.33 2.25
C LYS A 70 20.66 3.38 0.92
N ASN A 71 20.36 2.23 0.33
CA ASN A 71 19.60 2.15 -0.92
C ASN A 71 18.19 2.74 -0.78
N MET A 72 17.46 2.35 0.29
CA MET A 72 16.08 2.80 0.47
C MET A 72 16.02 4.31 0.73
N GLN A 73 16.88 4.83 1.60
CA GLN A 73 16.95 6.26 1.90
C GLN A 73 17.34 7.09 0.67
N GLY A 74 18.23 6.59 -0.16
CA GLY A 74 18.59 7.22 -1.43
C GLY A 74 17.41 7.36 -2.37
N LEU A 75 16.63 6.28 -2.56
CA LEU A 75 15.42 6.29 -3.37
C LEU A 75 14.33 7.21 -2.78
N GLN A 76 14.11 7.14 -1.47
CA GLN A 76 13.15 8.00 -0.78
C GLN A 76 13.47 9.48 -1.00
N LYS A 77 14.73 9.87 -0.84
CA LYS A 77 15.19 11.25 -1.07
C LYS A 77 15.01 11.66 -2.53
N GLU A 78 15.57 10.88 -3.45
CA GLU A 78 15.54 11.19 -4.88
C GLU A 78 14.12 11.42 -5.41
N TRP A 79 13.20 10.49 -5.09
CA TRP A 79 11.83 10.57 -5.60
C TRP A 79 10.97 11.60 -4.86
N SER A 80 11.21 11.83 -3.56
CA SER A 80 10.54 12.90 -2.83
C SER A 80 10.90 14.29 -3.36
N GLU A 81 12.16 14.51 -3.74
CA GLU A 81 12.61 15.76 -4.38
C GLU A 81 11.94 15.98 -5.75
N ARG A 82 11.49 14.91 -6.40
CA ARG A 82 10.72 14.95 -7.66
C ARG A 82 9.19 15.03 -7.44
N GLY A 83 8.74 15.21 -6.20
CA GLY A 83 7.33 15.35 -5.85
C GLY A 83 6.54 14.06 -5.68
N VAL A 84 7.20 12.89 -5.70
CA VAL A 84 6.58 11.60 -5.40
C VAL A 84 6.36 11.48 -3.89
N VAL A 85 5.19 11.01 -3.48
CA VAL A 85 4.89 10.73 -2.08
C VAL A 85 5.35 9.32 -1.74
N TRP A 86 6.19 9.17 -0.72
CA TRP A 86 6.64 7.88 -0.24
C TRP A 86 6.01 7.57 1.12
N LEU A 87 5.29 6.46 1.22
CA LEU A 87 4.64 5.96 2.44
C LEU A 87 5.20 4.58 2.77
N SER A 88 5.75 4.41 3.96
CA SER A 88 6.15 3.10 4.46
C SER A 88 4.99 2.50 5.28
N ILE A 89 4.66 1.24 5.06
CA ILE A 89 3.54 0.55 5.71
C ILE A 89 4.07 -0.66 6.47
N ASN A 90 3.74 -0.76 7.76
CA ASN A 90 3.97 -1.96 8.55
C ASN A 90 2.62 -2.63 8.84
N SER A 91 2.44 -3.86 8.35
CA SER A 91 1.23 -4.67 8.55
C SER A 91 1.46 -5.81 9.56
N THR A 92 2.45 -5.69 10.45
CA THR A 92 2.67 -6.67 11.51
C THR A 92 1.51 -6.62 12.50
N ASN A 93 0.86 -7.78 12.71
CA ASN A 93 -0.27 -7.88 13.63
C ASN A 93 0.17 -7.58 15.08
N ALA A 94 -0.70 -6.93 15.87
CA ALA A 94 -0.40 -6.54 17.24
C ALA A 94 -0.05 -7.74 18.17
N ASN A 95 -0.49 -8.95 17.82
CA ASN A 95 -0.17 -10.16 18.58
C ASN A 95 1.11 -10.88 18.09
N HIS A 96 1.78 -10.35 17.08
CA HIS A 96 3.02 -10.93 16.56
C HIS A 96 4.23 -10.47 17.39
N SER A 97 5.20 -11.35 17.59
CA SER A 97 6.42 -11.05 18.37
C SER A 97 7.26 -9.88 17.82
N GLU A 98 7.18 -9.65 16.52
CA GLU A 98 7.87 -8.55 15.84
C GLU A 98 7.04 -7.25 15.76
N PHE A 99 5.89 -7.20 16.42
CA PHE A 99 5.07 -5.99 16.44
C PHE A 99 5.85 -4.81 17.04
N LYS A 100 5.74 -3.67 16.38
CA LYS A 100 6.28 -2.40 16.86
C LYS A 100 5.15 -1.40 17.08
N THR A 101 5.18 -0.76 18.24
CA THR A 101 4.29 0.37 18.51
C THR A 101 4.66 1.57 17.63
N GLY A 102 3.79 2.58 17.59
CA GLY A 102 4.07 3.82 16.85
C GLY A 102 5.39 4.48 17.21
N PRO A 103 5.68 4.73 18.50
CA PRO A 103 6.96 5.29 18.92
C PRO A 103 8.18 4.44 18.56
N GLU A 104 8.09 3.11 18.69
CA GLU A 104 9.19 2.20 18.32
C GLU A 104 9.47 2.24 16.82
N MET A 105 8.40 2.21 16.00
CA MET A 105 8.54 2.29 14.56
C MET A 105 9.10 3.65 14.11
N ALA A 106 8.63 4.75 14.71
CA ALA A 106 9.14 6.09 14.45
C ALA A 106 10.61 6.22 14.82
N ASN A 107 11.02 5.65 15.96
CA ASN A 107 12.42 5.64 16.41
C ASN A 107 13.31 4.85 15.44
N TRP A 108 12.86 3.68 15.00
CA TRP A 108 13.61 2.88 14.03
C TRP A 108 13.81 3.64 12.71
N MET A 109 12.74 4.20 12.12
CA MET A 109 12.82 4.97 10.88
C MET A 109 13.78 6.17 11.00
N ARG A 110 13.72 6.87 12.12
CA ARG A 110 14.62 8.00 12.40
C ARG A 110 16.07 7.54 12.51
N ALA A 111 16.33 6.45 13.23
CA ALA A 111 17.67 5.89 13.37
C ALA A 111 18.26 5.45 12.02
N GLN A 112 17.42 4.99 11.09
CA GLN A 112 17.86 4.67 9.73
C GLN A 112 18.13 5.92 8.86
N GLY A 113 17.68 7.10 9.27
CA GLY A 113 17.71 8.31 8.45
C GLY A 113 16.72 8.22 7.25
N SER A 114 15.59 7.58 7.49
CA SER A 114 14.56 7.36 6.48
C SER A 114 13.85 8.66 6.09
N GLY A 115 13.60 8.87 4.79
CA GLY A 115 13.05 10.10 4.21
C GLY A 115 11.60 9.99 3.73
N GLN A 116 10.86 8.97 4.14
CA GLN A 116 9.44 8.80 3.79
C GLN A 116 8.56 9.92 4.36
N LYS A 117 7.46 10.21 3.67
CA LYS A 117 6.46 11.21 4.10
C LYS A 117 5.77 10.81 5.40
N ALA A 118 5.44 9.53 5.54
CA ALA A 118 4.83 8.96 6.74
C ALA A 118 5.11 7.46 6.82
N THR A 119 5.09 6.93 8.06
CA THR A 119 5.07 5.49 8.33
C THR A 119 3.72 5.13 8.92
N LEU A 120 3.02 4.20 8.29
CA LEU A 120 1.64 3.82 8.58
C LEU A 120 1.60 2.46 9.28
N LEU A 121 0.72 2.32 10.27
CA LEU A 121 0.59 1.12 11.09
C LEU A 121 -0.72 0.39 10.75
N ASP A 122 -0.65 -0.59 9.87
CA ASP A 122 -1.75 -1.47 9.47
C ASP A 122 -1.79 -2.73 10.36
N SER A 123 -1.93 -2.56 11.68
CA SER A 123 -1.89 -3.65 12.66
C SER A 123 -2.99 -4.71 12.48
N SER A 124 -4.08 -4.38 11.78
CA SER A 124 -5.10 -5.33 11.36
C SER A 124 -4.72 -6.14 10.12
N SER A 125 -3.67 -5.74 9.43
CA SER A 125 -3.23 -6.26 8.12
C SER A 125 -4.31 -6.14 7.03
N ALA A 126 -5.32 -5.29 7.22
CA ALA A 126 -6.42 -5.15 6.26
C ALA A 126 -5.94 -4.56 4.93
N THR A 127 -5.09 -3.54 4.98
CA THR A 127 -4.50 -2.93 3.79
C THR A 127 -3.51 -3.87 3.12
N GLY A 128 -2.67 -4.56 3.90
CA GLY A 128 -1.76 -5.60 3.38
C GLY A 128 -2.52 -6.66 2.57
N ARG A 129 -3.66 -7.13 3.09
CA ARG A 129 -4.51 -8.09 2.36
C ARG A 129 -5.15 -7.49 1.11
N ALA A 130 -5.64 -6.24 1.18
CA ALA A 130 -6.24 -5.57 0.03
C ALA A 130 -5.26 -5.39 -1.13
N TYR A 131 -3.99 -5.10 -0.83
CA TYR A 131 -2.90 -5.03 -1.81
C TYR A 131 -2.30 -6.39 -2.14
N ALA A 132 -2.73 -7.46 -1.48
CA ALA A 132 -2.13 -8.79 -1.54
C ALA A 132 -0.60 -8.76 -1.31
N ALA A 133 -0.15 -7.88 -0.41
CA ALA A 133 1.24 -7.79 0.01
C ALA A 133 1.64 -9.07 0.75
N LYS A 134 2.76 -9.70 0.34
CA LYS A 134 3.18 -11.03 0.83
C LYS A 134 4.56 -11.04 1.45
N THR A 135 5.37 -10.04 1.16
CA THR A 135 6.78 -9.98 1.56
C THR A 135 7.15 -8.59 2.05
N THR A 136 8.32 -8.49 2.67
CA THR A 136 8.98 -7.20 2.95
C THR A 136 10.46 -7.28 2.52
N PRO A 137 10.99 -6.24 1.86
CA PRO A 137 10.22 -5.12 1.32
C PRO A 137 9.33 -5.55 0.16
N GLN A 138 8.17 -4.91 0.01
CA GLN A 138 7.36 -5.01 -1.21
C GLN A 138 6.90 -3.61 -1.59
N MET A 139 6.99 -3.30 -2.89
CA MET A 139 6.76 -1.97 -3.41
C MET A 139 5.54 -1.94 -4.31
N PHE A 140 4.75 -0.88 -4.18
CA PHE A 140 3.71 -0.53 -5.14
C PHE A 140 3.91 0.92 -5.56
N VAL A 141 3.75 1.19 -6.84
CA VAL A 141 3.72 2.56 -7.37
C VAL A 141 2.31 2.83 -7.89
N ILE A 142 1.74 3.93 -7.44
CA ILE A 142 0.39 4.39 -7.80
C ILE A 142 0.52 5.68 -8.59
N ASP A 143 -0.16 5.74 -9.74
CA ASP A 143 -0.17 6.91 -10.60
C ASP A 143 -1.12 8.02 -10.08
N PRO A 144 -1.05 9.24 -10.64
CA PRO A 144 -1.92 10.35 -10.24
C PRO A 144 -3.42 10.08 -10.41
N GLN A 145 -3.80 9.08 -11.22
CA GLN A 145 -5.17 8.64 -11.44
C GLN A 145 -5.62 7.57 -10.43
N GLY A 146 -4.75 7.18 -9.50
CA GLY A 146 -5.03 6.18 -8.47
C GLY A 146 -4.97 4.74 -8.97
N ARG A 147 -4.16 4.44 -9.98
CA ARG A 147 -3.96 3.08 -10.50
C ARG A 147 -2.59 2.56 -10.11
N VAL A 148 -2.52 1.29 -9.81
CA VAL A 148 -1.25 0.59 -9.60
C VAL A 148 -0.52 0.48 -10.95
N VAL A 149 0.69 1.02 -11.04
CA VAL A 149 1.54 0.93 -12.24
C VAL A 149 2.74 0.02 -12.04
N TYR A 150 3.05 -0.31 -10.79
CA TYR A 150 4.09 -1.28 -10.43
C TYR A 150 3.68 -2.01 -9.14
N ALA A 151 3.98 -3.30 -9.08
CA ALA A 151 3.91 -4.13 -7.88
C ALA A 151 5.05 -5.16 -7.93
N GLY A 152 5.93 -5.16 -6.90
CA GLY A 152 7.07 -6.06 -6.85
C GLY A 152 7.80 -6.03 -5.51
N ALA A 153 8.77 -6.93 -5.35
CA ALA A 153 9.63 -7.04 -4.17
C ALA A 153 11.07 -6.71 -4.53
#